data_eb913e139e365c6d2ebb502af0ad4768
#
_entry.id   eb913e139e365c6d2ebb502af0ad4768
#
_cell.length_a   1.000
_cell.length_b   1.000
_cell.length_c   1.000
_cell.angle_alpha   90.00
_cell.angle_beta   90.00
_cell.angle_gamma   90.00
#
_symmetry.space_group_name_H-M   'P 1'
#
loop_
_entity.id
_entity.type
_entity.pdbx_description
1 polymer ?
#
loop_
_entity_poly.entity_id
_entity_poly.type
_entity_poly.pdbx_seq_one_letter_code
_entity_poly.pdbx_strand_id
1 'polypeptide(L)'
;MPTTSKFPDLLAGAHIDADKYTAMYEASISDPEAFWGEQGKRLDWLKPYTKVKNTSFAYDNVDIRWYEDGTLNVAANCIDRHLATRGDQTAILFEPDDPNEAAQHITYAQLGDEVGRFANTLKSLGVKRGDRVVLYLPMIPEAAYAMLACARIGAIHSVVFAGFSPDALANRINDSEARVVITSDGAPRGGRVTDLKSNVDKAFLHCDDNVKCLVVKRTGQDVTWTDGRDIWYHEASAGQSTACPAEEMNAEDPLFILYTSGSTGKPKGVVHTSGGYLTYAAMTHQYTFDYHDGDVFWCTADVGWVTGHSYIIYGPLANGATTLMFEGVPTYPDAGRFWAVCEKHKVNQFYTAPTAIRLLMGQGNEFVTKYDLSSLKLLGSVGEPINPEAWNWYNDVVGKGNCPIVDTWWQTETGGHLITPLPGATKLKPGSATNPFFGVQPVLLDATTGQEIHETAAEGVLCIKDSWPGQMRTLWGDPDRFVQAYFSDYKGYYFTGDGCRRDEDGYYWIT
;
A
#
# COMPACT_ATOMS: atom_id res chain seq x y z
N MET A 1 35.92 19.00 -2.42
CA MET A 1 35.21 19.46 -1.23
C MET A 1 33.80 18.94 -1.33
N PRO A 2 33.26 18.25 -0.35
CA PRO A 2 31.87 17.87 -0.41
C PRO A 2 31.03 19.14 -0.39
N THR A 3 30.29 19.40 -1.45
CA THR A 3 29.27 20.42 -1.47
C THR A 3 28.25 20.02 -0.40
N THR A 4 28.14 20.84 0.65
CA THR A 4 27.05 20.67 1.62
C THR A 4 25.75 20.83 0.85
N SER A 5 25.04 19.73 0.61
CA SER A 5 23.73 19.77 -0.03
C SER A 5 22.80 20.63 0.83
N LYS A 6 22.19 21.62 0.23
CA LYS A 6 21.20 22.45 0.90
C LYS A 6 19.91 21.61 1.00
N PHE A 7 19.49 21.32 2.22
CA PHE A 7 18.21 20.64 2.42
C PHE A 7 17.05 21.58 2.03
N PRO A 8 15.98 21.04 1.45
CA PRO A 8 14.82 21.86 1.13
C PRO A 8 14.21 22.46 2.39
N ASP A 9 13.71 23.67 2.25
CA ASP A 9 12.92 24.31 3.29
C ASP A 9 11.61 23.53 3.52
N LEU A 10 10.99 23.76 4.68
CA LEU A 10 9.67 23.20 4.95
C LEU A 10 8.65 23.71 3.91
N LEU A 11 7.76 22.82 3.42
CA LEU A 11 6.75 23.18 2.44
C LEU A 11 5.77 24.21 3.02
N ALA A 12 5.74 25.39 2.40
CA ALA A 12 4.74 26.40 2.72
C ALA A 12 3.36 25.94 2.23
N GLY A 13 2.32 26.18 3.02
CA GLY A 13 0.95 25.80 2.69
C GLY A 13 0.64 24.31 2.79
N ALA A 14 1.54 23.54 3.41
CA ALA A 14 1.30 22.13 3.67
C ALA A 14 0.11 21.94 4.61
N HIS A 15 -0.55 20.77 4.51
CA HIS A 15 -1.66 20.40 5.40
C HIS A 15 -1.27 20.47 6.87
N ILE A 16 -0.03 20.08 7.20
CA ILE A 16 0.49 19.98 8.56
C ILE A 16 1.78 20.80 8.66
N ASP A 17 1.74 21.88 9.43
CA ASP A 17 2.93 22.61 9.85
C ASP A 17 3.45 22.10 11.21
N ALA A 18 4.54 22.66 11.71
CA ALA A 18 5.16 22.19 12.95
C ALA A 18 4.25 22.33 14.18
N ASP A 19 3.53 23.46 14.29
CA ASP A 19 2.61 23.68 15.41
C ASP A 19 1.42 22.72 15.36
N LYS A 20 0.86 22.52 14.18
CA LYS A 20 -0.25 21.59 13.96
C LYS A 20 0.18 20.14 14.21
N TYR A 21 1.38 19.75 13.80
CA TYR A 21 1.92 18.43 14.14
C TYR A 21 1.97 18.21 15.65
N THR A 22 2.55 19.15 16.39
CA THR A 22 2.66 19.05 17.86
C THR A 22 1.30 18.94 18.50
N ALA A 23 0.37 19.82 18.15
CA ALA A 23 -0.98 19.81 18.72
C ALA A 23 -1.75 18.51 18.40
N MET A 24 -1.71 18.07 17.15
CA MET A 24 -2.41 16.85 16.72
C MET A 24 -1.77 15.59 17.30
N TYR A 25 -0.44 15.52 17.35
CA TYR A 25 0.24 14.37 17.95
C TYR A 25 -0.09 14.25 19.43
N GLU A 26 0.01 15.34 20.20
CA GLU A 26 -0.37 15.34 21.61
C GLU A 26 -1.83 14.92 21.81
N ALA A 27 -2.75 15.42 21.00
CA ALA A 27 -4.17 15.04 21.07
C ALA A 27 -4.36 13.56 20.76
N SER A 28 -3.64 13.03 19.77
CA SER A 28 -3.72 11.61 19.38
C SER A 28 -3.23 10.64 20.46
N ILE A 29 -2.34 11.11 21.35
CA ILE A 29 -1.81 10.29 22.46
C ILE A 29 -2.64 10.47 23.72
N SER A 30 -3.02 11.70 24.05
CA SER A 30 -3.75 11.99 25.30
C SER A 30 -5.20 11.55 25.27
N ASP A 31 -5.86 11.63 24.10
CA ASP A 31 -7.25 11.19 23.92
C ASP A 31 -7.43 10.54 22.54
N PRO A 32 -6.94 9.30 22.37
CA PRO A 32 -7.03 8.61 21.09
C PRO A 32 -8.46 8.38 20.61
N GLU A 33 -9.43 8.18 21.50
CA GLU A 33 -10.84 8.00 21.11
C GLU A 33 -11.40 9.26 20.46
N ALA A 34 -11.20 10.42 21.05
CA ALA A 34 -11.65 11.69 20.48
C ALA A 34 -10.93 11.99 19.18
N PHE A 35 -9.61 11.81 19.14
CA PHE A 35 -8.79 12.07 17.96
C PHE A 35 -9.22 11.19 16.78
N TRP A 36 -9.24 9.88 16.96
CA TRP A 36 -9.59 8.93 15.89
C TRP A 36 -11.08 8.92 15.57
N GLY A 37 -11.92 9.28 16.55
CA GLY A 37 -13.35 9.52 16.32
C GLY A 37 -13.58 10.66 15.32
N GLU A 38 -12.79 11.72 15.40
CA GLU A 38 -12.83 12.82 14.43
C GLU A 38 -12.23 12.41 13.09
N GLN A 39 -11.07 11.72 13.09
CA GLN A 39 -10.41 11.29 11.84
C GLN A 39 -11.21 10.27 11.05
N GLY A 40 -11.98 9.41 11.70
CA GLY A 40 -12.84 8.44 11.01
C GLY A 40 -13.93 9.08 10.17
N LYS A 41 -14.29 10.33 10.45
CA LYS A 41 -15.27 11.10 9.66
C LYS A 41 -14.81 11.46 8.26
N ARG A 42 -13.52 11.25 7.93
CA ARG A 42 -13.01 11.40 6.56
C ARG A 42 -13.58 10.37 5.58
N LEU A 43 -14.15 9.28 6.10
CA LEU A 43 -14.81 8.26 5.29
C LEU A 43 -16.33 8.43 5.37
N ASP A 44 -17.02 7.87 4.36
CA ASP A 44 -18.47 7.77 4.33
C ASP A 44 -18.89 6.46 5.00
N TRP A 45 -19.71 6.56 6.03
CA TRP A 45 -20.23 5.44 6.80
C TRP A 45 -21.70 5.20 6.47
N LEU A 46 -22.09 3.95 6.25
CA LEU A 46 -23.50 3.56 6.10
C LEU A 46 -24.20 3.61 7.47
N LYS A 47 -23.59 3.00 8.47
CA LYS A 47 -23.95 3.15 9.87
C LYS A 47 -22.80 3.83 10.60
N PRO A 48 -22.96 5.01 11.18
CA PRO A 48 -21.94 5.67 11.97
C PRO A 48 -21.50 4.82 13.16
N TYR A 49 -20.18 4.84 13.45
CA TYR A 49 -19.63 4.19 14.63
C TYR A 49 -19.91 5.05 15.88
N THR A 50 -20.01 4.36 17.02
CA THR A 50 -20.00 4.97 18.35
C THR A 50 -18.82 4.47 19.19
N LYS A 51 -18.32 3.27 18.88
CA LYS A 51 -17.15 2.66 19.53
C LYS A 51 -15.93 2.85 18.65
N VAL A 52 -15.07 3.79 19.03
CA VAL A 52 -13.90 4.18 18.22
C VAL A 52 -12.76 3.20 18.40
N LYS A 53 -12.32 2.99 19.64
CA LYS A 53 -11.14 2.18 19.99
C LYS A 53 -11.49 1.16 21.05
N ASN A 54 -11.22 -0.10 20.75
CA ASN A 54 -11.35 -1.21 21.69
C ASN A 54 -10.15 -2.15 21.49
N THR A 55 -9.05 -1.88 22.19
CA THR A 55 -7.77 -2.54 21.96
C THR A 55 -7.11 -2.97 23.26
N SER A 56 -6.38 -4.09 23.19
CA SER A 56 -5.53 -4.58 24.28
C SER A 56 -4.28 -5.22 23.72
N PHE A 57 -3.14 -4.86 24.25
CA PHE A 57 -1.85 -5.52 24.01
C PHE A 57 -1.44 -6.45 25.18
N ALA A 58 -2.32 -6.66 26.15
CA ALA A 58 -2.08 -7.63 27.22
C ALA A 58 -1.85 -9.01 26.61
N TYR A 59 -0.76 -9.67 26.94
CA TYR A 59 -0.31 -10.92 26.30
C TYR A 59 -1.36 -12.05 26.36
N ASP A 60 -2.13 -12.10 27.43
CA ASP A 60 -3.20 -13.07 27.64
C ASP A 60 -4.54 -12.64 26.98
N ASN A 61 -4.61 -11.44 26.46
CA ASN A 61 -5.82 -10.88 25.85
C ASN A 61 -5.49 -9.84 24.78
N VAL A 62 -4.72 -10.24 23.77
CA VAL A 62 -4.47 -9.36 22.60
C VAL A 62 -5.73 -9.27 21.76
N ASP A 63 -6.28 -8.07 21.64
CA ASP A 63 -7.48 -7.81 20.84
C ASP A 63 -7.39 -6.40 20.23
N ILE A 64 -7.67 -6.28 18.95
CA ILE A 64 -7.50 -5.03 18.20
C ILE A 64 -8.76 -4.78 17.38
N ARG A 65 -9.57 -3.78 17.81
CA ARG A 65 -10.80 -3.37 17.13
C ARG A 65 -10.88 -1.86 17.06
N TRP A 66 -11.23 -1.37 15.88
CA TRP A 66 -11.43 0.05 15.64
C TRP A 66 -12.75 0.29 14.89
N TYR A 67 -13.53 1.27 15.34
CA TYR A 67 -14.82 1.61 14.73
C TYR A 67 -15.80 0.42 14.66
N GLU A 68 -15.73 -0.47 15.62
CA GLU A 68 -16.26 -1.85 15.54
C GLU A 68 -17.77 -1.97 15.33
N ASP A 69 -18.54 -0.94 15.67
CA ASP A 69 -19.99 -0.90 15.45
C ASP A 69 -20.39 -0.08 14.22
N GLY A 70 -19.44 0.45 13.47
CA GLY A 70 -19.68 1.15 12.22
C GLY A 70 -19.73 0.21 11.01
N THR A 71 -20.46 0.62 9.98
CA THR A 71 -20.50 -0.10 8.70
C THR A 71 -20.21 0.82 7.54
N LEU A 72 -19.52 0.29 6.53
CA LEU A 72 -19.13 1.01 5.32
C LEU A 72 -18.84 0.03 4.20
N ASN A 73 -18.48 0.57 3.03
CA ASN A 73 -17.85 -0.22 1.96
C ASN A 73 -16.61 0.51 1.48
N VAL A 74 -15.49 -0.19 1.41
CA VAL A 74 -14.20 0.39 0.99
C VAL A 74 -14.23 0.82 -0.47
N ALA A 75 -14.80 0.03 -1.38
CA ALA A 75 -14.92 0.39 -2.79
C ALA A 75 -15.81 1.63 -2.99
N ALA A 76 -16.91 1.74 -2.24
CA ALA A 76 -17.77 2.92 -2.29
C ALA A 76 -17.03 4.19 -1.82
N ASN A 77 -16.16 4.09 -0.83
CA ASN A 77 -15.33 5.20 -0.38
C ASN A 77 -14.24 5.59 -1.39
N CYS A 78 -13.78 4.65 -2.21
CA CYS A 78 -12.77 4.88 -3.24
C CYS A 78 -13.36 5.35 -4.57
N ILE A 79 -14.63 5.07 -4.84
CA ILE A 79 -15.26 5.30 -6.14
C ILE A 79 -16.55 6.13 -6.01
N ASP A 80 -17.60 5.54 -5.44
CA ASP A 80 -18.97 6.05 -5.50
C ASP A 80 -19.08 7.47 -4.98
N ARG A 81 -18.46 7.77 -3.84
CA ARG A 81 -18.54 9.11 -3.23
C ARG A 81 -17.89 10.21 -4.07
N HIS A 82 -17.04 9.84 -5.04
CA HIS A 82 -16.36 10.81 -5.91
C HIS A 82 -17.12 11.08 -7.21
N LEU A 83 -18.11 10.26 -7.57
CA LEU A 83 -18.74 10.30 -8.90
C LEU A 83 -19.47 11.62 -9.17
N ALA A 84 -20.14 12.19 -8.16
CA ALA A 84 -20.90 13.41 -8.34
C ALA A 84 -20.04 14.65 -8.59
N THR A 85 -18.83 14.69 -8.04
CA THR A 85 -17.95 15.89 -8.09
C THR A 85 -16.68 15.68 -8.93
N ARG A 86 -16.25 14.41 -9.14
CA ARG A 86 -15.00 14.05 -9.82
C ARG A 86 -15.18 12.93 -10.83
N GLY A 87 -16.38 12.66 -11.29
CA GLY A 87 -16.63 11.56 -12.23
C GLY A 87 -15.74 11.60 -13.48
N ASP A 88 -15.44 12.78 -14.00
CA ASP A 88 -14.61 12.98 -15.18
C ASP A 88 -13.11 13.14 -14.89
N GLN A 89 -12.74 13.20 -13.60
CA GLN A 89 -11.33 13.26 -13.21
C GLN A 89 -10.66 11.88 -13.40
N THR A 90 -9.42 11.88 -13.87
CA THR A 90 -8.59 10.66 -13.91
C THR A 90 -8.39 10.12 -12.50
N ALA A 91 -8.84 8.89 -12.26
CA ALA A 91 -8.58 8.14 -11.05
C ALA A 91 -7.28 7.36 -11.17
N ILE A 92 -7.14 6.58 -12.23
CA ILE A 92 -5.97 5.76 -12.50
C ILE A 92 -5.36 6.20 -13.83
N LEU A 93 -4.08 6.54 -13.78
CA LEU A 93 -3.26 6.83 -14.92
C LEU A 93 -2.34 5.63 -15.15
N PHE A 94 -2.63 4.84 -16.17
CA PHE A 94 -1.87 3.63 -16.48
C PHE A 94 -0.78 3.89 -17.50
N GLU A 95 0.47 3.62 -17.13
CA GLU A 95 1.62 3.69 -18.03
C GLU A 95 2.11 2.29 -18.35
N PRO A 96 1.99 1.83 -19.63
CA PRO A 96 2.46 0.51 -20.04
C PRO A 96 3.97 0.33 -19.93
N ASP A 97 4.42 -0.93 -19.93
CA ASP A 97 5.84 -1.29 -20.01
C ASP A 97 6.49 -0.75 -21.29
N ASP A 98 5.84 -0.96 -22.45
CA ASP A 98 6.30 -0.43 -23.72
C ASP A 98 6.08 1.08 -23.78
N PRO A 99 7.15 1.90 -23.89
CA PRO A 99 6.99 3.35 -23.95
C PRO A 99 6.25 3.84 -25.21
N ASN A 100 6.10 3.00 -26.24
CA ASN A 100 5.36 3.32 -27.45
C ASN A 100 3.88 2.94 -27.39
N GLU A 101 3.47 2.15 -26.39
CA GLU A 101 2.06 1.86 -26.14
C GLU A 101 1.40 3.06 -25.46
N ALA A 102 0.18 3.40 -25.85
CA ALA A 102 -0.52 4.57 -25.32
C ALA A 102 -0.87 4.36 -23.83
N ALA A 103 -0.61 5.39 -23.03
CA ALA A 103 -1.09 5.45 -21.66
C ALA A 103 -2.62 5.51 -21.62
N GLN A 104 -3.22 5.00 -20.53
CA GLN A 104 -4.66 5.04 -20.33
C GLN A 104 -5.00 5.99 -19.18
N HIS A 105 -5.98 6.86 -19.41
CA HIS A 105 -6.54 7.75 -18.40
C HIS A 105 -7.92 7.22 -18.01
N ILE A 106 -8.02 6.56 -16.88
CA ILE A 106 -9.26 5.94 -16.41
C ILE A 106 -9.90 6.90 -15.40
N THR A 107 -11.05 7.46 -15.79
CA THR A 107 -11.79 8.38 -14.92
C THR A 107 -12.47 7.64 -13.76
N TYR A 108 -12.89 8.38 -12.73
CA TYR A 108 -13.66 7.78 -11.62
C TYR A 108 -14.94 7.12 -12.14
N ALA A 109 -15.62 7.72 -13.10
CA ALA A 109 -16.81 7.12 -13.72
C ALA A 109 -16.49 5.81 -14.43
N GLN A 110 -15.42 5.78 -15.23
CA GLN A 110 -14.96 4.57 -15.92
C GLN A 110 -14.48 3.50 -14.92
N LEU A 111 -13.77 3.91 -13.86
CA LEU A 111 -13.36 3.00 -12.79
C LEU A 111 -14.58 2.35 -12.13
N GLY A 112 -15.61 3.14 -11.84
CA GLY A 112 -16.87 2.64 -11.30
C GLY A 112 -17.53 1.60 -12.20
N ASP A 113 -17.58 1.84 -13.50
CA ASP A 113 -18.14 0.91 -14.48
C ASP A 113 -17.34 -0.39 -14.56
N GLU A 114 -16.03 -0.29 -14.66
CA GLU A 114 -15.16 -1.47 -14.76
C GLU A 114 -15.18 -2.31 -13.47
N VAL A 115 -15.18 -1.66 -12.31
CA VAL A 115 -15.26 -2.34 -11.02
C VAL A 115 -16.62 -3.01 -10.84
N GLY A 116 -17.72 -2.34 -11.21
CA GLY A 116 -19.06 -2.93 -11.17
C GLY A 116 -19.17 -4.15 -12.08
N ARG A 117 -18.65 -4.07 -13.30
CA ARG A 117 -18.63 -5.18 -14.25
C ARG A 117 -17.78 -6.35 -13.73
N PHE A 118 -16.61 -6.07 -13.17
CA PHE A 118 -15.72 -7.07 -12.59
C PHE A 118 -16.37 -7.75 -11.38
N ALA A 119 -17.01 -6.97 -10.51
CA ALA A 119 -17.75 -7.49 -9.35
C ALA A 119 -18.88 -8.44 -9.75
N ASN A 120 -19.67 -8.07 -10.76
CA ASN A 120 -20.72 -8.93 -11.30
C ASN A 120 -20.17 -10.20 -11.96
N THR A 121 -19.01 -10.10 -12.60
CA THR A 121 -18.29 -11.26 -13.14
C THR A 121 -17.91 -12.24 -12.03
N LEU A 122 -17.34 -11.74 -10.94
CA LEU A 122 -16.99 -12.57 -9.77
C LEU A 122 -18.24 -13.25 -9.17
N LYS A 123 -19.34 -12.52 -9.04
CA LYS A 123 -20.62 -13.09 -8.58
C LYS A 123 -21.10 -14.21 -9.50
N SER A 124 -20.96 -14.04 -10.81
CA SER A 124 -21.36 -15.08 -11.79
C SER A 124 -20.52 -16.35 -11.68
N LEU A 125 -19.31 -16.26 -11.13
CA LEU A 125 -18.44 -17.40 -10.84
C LEU A 125 -18.70 -18.00 -9.45
N GLY A 126 -19.70 -17.50 -8.72
CA GLY A 126 -20.09 -18.02 -7.41
C GLY A 126 -19.35 -17.40 -6.23
N VAL A 127 -18.58 -16.31 -6.44
CA VAL A 127 -17.90 -15.60 -5.35
C VAL A 127 -18.93 -14.87 -4.50
N LYS A 128 -18.85 -15.07 -3.20
CA LYS A 128 -19.76 -14.51 -2.19
C LYS A 128 -18.96 -13.74 -1.13
N ARG A 129 -19.67 -12.93 -0.34
CA ARG A 129 -19.11 -12.28 0.85
C ARG A 129 -18.34 -13.30 1.71
N GLY A 130 -17.11 -12.93 2.09
CA GLY A 130 -16.22 -13.78 2.88
C GLY A 130 -15.40 -14.78 2.08
N ASP A 131 -15.71 -15.02 0.82
CA ASP A 131 -14.88 -15.85 -0.05
C ASP A 131 -13.54 -15.18 -0.35
N ARG A 132 -12.49 -16.00 -0.54
CA ARG A 132 -11.16 -15.48 -0.87
C ARG A 132 -10.90 -15.60 -2.36
N VAL A 133 -10.29 -14.57 -2.89
CA VAL A 133 -9.90 -14.47 -4.31
C VAL A 133 -8.40 -14.14 -4.35
N VAL A 134 -7.61 -14.96 -5.02
CA VAL A 134 -6.19 -14.74 -5.23
C VAL A 134 -5.97 -13.98 -6.53
N LEU A 135 -5.17 -12.92 -6.48
CA LEU A 135 -4.73 -12.15 -7.65
C LEU A 135 -3.26 -12.44 -7.93
N TYR A 136 -2.96 -12.83 -9.15
CA TYR A 136 -1.61 -13.06 -9.65
C TYR A 136 -1.50 -12.36 -11.01
N LEU A 137 -1.32 -11.03 -10.97
CA LEU A 137 -1.45 -10.12 -12.11
C LEU A 137 -0.26 -9.17 -12.20
N PRO A 138 0.11 -8.75 -13.41
CA PRO A 138 1.02 -7.61 -13.56
C PRO A 138 0.35 -6.31 -13.12
N MET A 139 1.12 -5.21 -13.13
CA MET A 139 0.62 -3.87 -12.78
C MET A 139 -0.21 -3.27 -13.91
N ILE A 140 -1.38 -3.85 -14.14
CA ILE A 140 -2.37 -3.42 -15.13
C ILE A 140 -3.65 -2.94 -14.43
N PRO A 141 -4.50 -2.14 -15.09
CA PRO A 141 -5.71 -1.61 -14.48
C PRO A 141 -6.64 -2.69 -13.90
N GLU A 142 -6.68 -3.86 -14.51
CA GLU A 142 -7.50 -4.99 -14.06
C GLU A 142 -7.11 -5.48 -12.66
N ALA A 143 -5.86 -5.27 -12.23
CA ALA A 143 -5.45 -5.58 -10.85
C ALA A 143 -6.18 -4.65 -9.86
N ALA A 144 -6.26 -3.36 -10.16
CA ALA A 144 -7.02 -2.40 -9.36
C ALA A 144 -8.53 -2.73 -9.39
N TYR A 145 -9.07 -3.03 -10.56
CA TYR A 145 -10.49 -3.39 -10.70
C TYR A 145 -10.83 -4.62 -9.87
N ALA A 146 -9.99 -5.64 -9.89
CA ALA A 146 -10.20 -6.88 -9.14
C ALA A 146 -10.15 -6.65 -7.63
N MET A 147 -9.19 -5.87 -7.14
CA MET A 147 -9.09 -5.53 -5.71
C MET A 147 -10.35 -4.79 -5.23
N LEU A 148 -10.76 -3.76 -5.96
CA LEU A 148 -11.93 -2.96 -5.64
C LEU A 148 -13.24 -3.74 -5.82
N ALA A 149 -13.31 -4.62 -6.81
CA ALA A 149 -14.47 -5.51 -7.01
C ALA A 149 -14.65 -6.47 -5.85
N CYS A 150 -13.57 -7.07 -5.34
CA CYS A 150 -13.62 -7.90 -4.13
C CYS A 150 -14.15 -7.10 -2.94
N ALA A 151 -13.60 -5.91 -2.70
CA ALA A 151 -14.06 -5.04 -1.63
C ALA A 151 -15.55 -4.68 -1.78
N ARG A 152 -16.00 -4.46 -3.01
CA ARG A 152 -17.39 -4.08 -3.30
C ARG A 152 -18.39 -5.15 -2.92
N ILE A 153 -18.09 -6.42 -3.16
CA ILE A 153 -18.98 -7.56 -2.87
C ILE A 153 -18.69 -8.23 -1.52
N GLY A 154 -17.73 -7.71 -0.75
CA GLY A 154 -17.36 -8.29 0.53
C GLY A 154 -16.49 -9.55 0.45
N ALA A 155 -15.91 -9.86 -0.72
CA ALA A 155 -14.90 -10.89 -0.87
C ALA A 155 -13.55 -10.37 -0.35
N ILE A 156 -12.69 -11.30 0.04
CA ILE A 156 -11.37 -11.01 0.62
C ILE A 156 -10.31 -11.28 -0.43
N HIS A 157 -9.61 -10.27 -0.92
CA HIS A 157 -8.56 -10.52 -1.89
C HIS A 157 -7.22 -10.85 -1.21
N SER A 158 -6.44 -11.68 -1.89
CA SER A 158 -5.05 -11.99 -1.56
C SER A 158 -4.21 -11.81 -2.81
N VAL A 159 -3.47 -10.70 -2.87
CA VAL A 159 -2.61 -10.40 -4.01
C VAL A 159 -1.28 -11.09 -3.82
N VAL A 160 -0.85 -11.84 -4.83
CA VAL A 160 0.44 -12.51 -4.88
C VAL A 160 1.29 -11.84 -5.94
N PHE A 161 2.47 -11.41 -5.55
CA PHE A 161 3.41 -10.77 -6.46
C PHE A 161 3.67 -11.67 -7.69
N ALA A 162 3.51 -11.12 -8.89
CA ALA A 162 3.60 -11.86 -10.14
C ALA A 162 5.00 -12.47 -10.40
N GLY A 163 6.02 -12.00 -9.69
CA GLY A 163 7.37 -12.55 -9.72
C GLY A 163 7.59 -13.77 -8.84
N PHE A 164 6.60 -14.18 -8.03
CA PHE A 164 6.72 -15.34 -7.17
C PHE A 164 6.60 -16.65 -7.96
N SER A 165 7.23 -17.71 -7.42
CA SER A 165 7.21 -19.05 -8.01
C SER A 165 5.82 -19.69 -7.98
N PRO A 166 5.57 -20.70 -8.83
CA PRO A 166 4.36 -21.50 -8.75
C PRO A 166 4.11 -22.12 -7.37
N ASP A 167 5.15 -22.59 -6.68
CA ASP A 167 5.00 -23.15 -5.33
C ASP A 167 4.55 -22.11 -4.31
N ALA A 168 5.11 -20.90 -4.35
CA ALA A 168 4.69 -19.81 -3.50
C ALA A 168 3.23 -19.41 -3.76
N LEU A 169 2.82 -19.41 -5.03
CA LEU A 169 1.43 -19.15 -5.42
C LEU A 169 0.49 -20.25 -4.89
N ALA A 170 0.85 -21.53 -5.08
CA ALA A 170 0.06 -22.66 -4.62
C ALA A 170 -0.15 -22.64 -3.11
N ASN A 171 0.92 -22.35 -2.35
CA ASN A 171 0.83 -22.23 -0.88
C ASN A 171 -0.20 -21.19 -0.45
N ARG A 172 -0.25 -20.06 -1.13
CA ARG A 172 -1.17 -18.95 -0.81
C ARG A 172 -2.61 -19.27 -1.22
N ILE A 173 -2.79 -19.93 -2.35
CA ILE A 173 -4.11 -20.42 -2.79
C ILE A 173 -4.68 -21.39 -1.76
N ASN A 174 -3.87 -22.34 -1.31
CA ASN A 174 -4.29 -23.37 -0.36
C ASN A 174 -4.52 -22.82 1.04
N ASP A 175 -3.60 -22.00 1.54
CA ASP A 175 -3.73 -21.42 2.89
C ASP A 175 -4.96 -20.51 3.02
N SER A 176 -5.25 -19.72 1.99
CA SER A 176 -6.43 -18.85 1.96
C SER A 176 -7.73 -19.59 1.59
N GLU A 177 -7.65 -20.82 1.12
CA GLU A 177 -8.79 -21.56 0.58
C GLU A 177 -9.53 -20.75 -0.51
N ALA A 178 -8.75 -20.22 -1.46
CA ALA A 178 -9.29 -19.36 -2.50
C ALA A 178 -10.24 -20.09 -3.43
N ARG A 179 -11.31 -19.41 -3.82
CA ARG A 179 -12.32 -19.91 -4.77
C ARG A 179 -11.94 -19.65 -6.22
N VAL A 180 -11.30 -18.51 -6.47
CA VAL A 180 -10.92 -18.02 -7.79
C VAL A 180 -9.50 -17.49 -7.74
N VAL A 181 -8.73 -17.78 -8.77
CA VAL A 181 -7.45 -17.13 -9.06
C VAL A 181 -7.63 -16.26 -10.29
N ILE A 182 -7.22 -15.01 -10.19
CA ILE A 182 -7.26 -14.06 -11.32
C ILE A 182 -5.83 -13.87 -11.79
N THR A 183 -5.58 -14.10 -13.07
CA THR A 183 -4.26 -13.94 -13.68
C THR A 183 -4.39 -13.31 -15.08
N SER A 184 -3.27 -13.19 -15.79
CA SER A 184 -3.25 -12.80 -17.20
C SER A 184 -2.55 -13.86 -18.05
N ASP A 185 -2.76 -13.78 -19.36
CA ASP A 185 -2.06 -14.65 -20.32
C ASP A 185 -0.54 -14.45 -20.24
N GLY A 186 -0.10 -13.21 -20.20
CA GLY A 186 1.30 -12.86 -20.04
C GLY A 186 1.46 -11.51 -19.36
N ALA A 187 2.67 -11.24 -18.87
CA ALA A 187 3.05 -10.01 -18.19
C ALA A 187 4.23 -9.35 -18.89
N PRO A 188 4.02 -8.25 -19.62
CA PRO A 188 5.13 -7.42 -20.12
C PRO A 188 5.89 -6.81 -18.95
N ARG A 189 7.22 -6.93 -18.97
CA ARG A 189 8.07 -6.31 -17.96
C ARG A 189 9.50 -6.16 -18.49
N GLY A 190 9.95 -4.93 -18.62
CA GLY A 190 11.30 -4.62 -19.10
C GLY A 190 11.55 -5.06 -20.54
N GLY A 191 10.55 -4.98 -21.42
CA GLY A 191 10.63 -5.40 -22.82
C GLY A 191 10.55 -6.90 -23.05
N ARG A 192 10.30 -7.69 -21.98
CA ARG A 192 10.11 -9.15 -22.03
C ARG A 192 8.72 -9.50 -21.56
N VAL A 193 8.29 -10.73 -21.86
CA VAL A 193 6.98 -11.24 -21.44
C VAL A 193 7.20 -12.45 -20.53
N THR A 194 6.64 -12.40 -19.33
CA THR A 194 6.54 -13.56 -18.44
C THR A 194 5.25 -14.30 -18.72
N ASP A 195 5.33 -15.63 -18.84
CA ASP A 195 4.16 -16.48 -19.04
C ASP A 195 3.48 -16.77 -17.69
N LEU A 196 2.61 -15.86 -17.24
CA LEU A 196 1.92 -15.98 -15.96
C LEU A 196 0.97 -17.16 -15.93
N LYS A 197 0.23 -17.41 -17.01
CA LYS A 197 -0.74 -18.50 -17.06
C LYS A 197 -0.07 -19.86 -16.85
N SER A 198 1.14 -20.05 -17.42
CA SER A 198 1.92 -21.27 -17.21
C SER A 198 2.31 -21.47 -15.73
N ASN A 199 2.66 -20.39 -15.02
CA ASN A 199 2.94 -20.45 -13.59
C ASN A 199 1.71 -20.83 -12.77
N VAL A 200 0.56 -20.33 -13.15
CA VAL A 200 -0.71 -20.67 -12.51
C VAL A 200 -1.06 -22.14 -12.75
N ASP A 201 -0.87 -22.64 -13.96
CA ASP A 201 -1.11 -24.06 -14.29
C ASP A 201 -0.24 -24.99 -13.45
N LYS A 202 1.03 -24.63 -13.24
CA LYS A 202 1.95 -25.38 -12.36
C LYS A 202 1.49 -25.34 -10.91
N ALA A 203 1.04 -24.17 -10.43
CA ALA A 203 0.51 -24.03 -9.07
C ALA A 203 -0.72 -24.90 -8.84
N PHE A 204 -1.61 -24.96 -9.82
CA PHE A 204 -2.84 -25.76 -9.74
C PHE A 204 -2.62 -27.27 -9.66
N LEU A 205 -1.44 -27.78 -10.02
CA LEU A 205 -1.09 -29.18 -9.78
C LEU A 205 -1.10 -29.55 -8.28
N HIS A 206 -0.99 -28.56 -7.42
CA HIS A 206 -0.94 -28.71 -5.95
C HIS A 206 -2.16 -28.11 -5.24
N CYS A 207 -3.21 -27.74 -5.99
CA CYS A 207 -4.40 -27.10 -5.46
C CYS A 207 -5.65 -27.98 -5.68
N ASP A 208 -6.74 -27.62 -5.00
CA ASP A 208 -8.04 -28.26 -5.17
C ASP A 208 -8.60 -28.04 -6.59
N ASP A 209 -9.20 -29.05 -7.17
CA ASP A 209 -9.78 -29.00 -8.52
C ASP A 209 -10.98 -28.02 -8.64
N ASN A 210 -11.53 -27.59 -7.52
CA ASN A 210 -12.66 -26.65 -7.50
C ASN A 210 -12.28 -25.19 -7.73
N VAL A 211 -10.98 -24.86 -7.72
CA VAL A 211 -10.51 -23.49 -7.92
C VAL A 211 -10.63 -23.11 -9.39
N LYS A 212 -11.33 -22.01 -9.67
CA LYS A 212 -11.47 -21.44 -11.02
C LYS A 212 -10.34 -20.48 -11.32
N CYS A 213 -10.00 -20.36 -12.59
CA CYS A 213 -8.99 -19.42 -13.08
C CYS A 213 -9.63 -18.42 -14.05
N LEU A 214 -9.65 -17.15 -13.66
CA LEU A 214 -10.12 -16.05 -14.51
C LEU A 214 -8.89 -15.39 -15.15
N VAL A 215 -8.83 -15.39 -16.48
CA VAL A 215 -7.66 -14.98 -17.24
C VAL A 215 -7.91 -13.68 -17.98
N VAL A 216 -7.13 -12.65 -17.66
CA VAL A 216 -7.15 -11.37 -18.38
C VAL A 216 -6.25 -11.48 -19.62
N LYS A 217 -6.78 -11.05 -20.76
CA LYS A 217 -6.01 -11.02 -22.01
C LYS A 217 -5.18 -9.74 -22.06
N ARG A 218 -3.89 -9.83 -21.76
CA ARG A 218 -2.97 -8.68 -21.81
C ARG A 218 -2.07 -8.69 -23.04
N THR A 219 -1.47 -9.83 -23.38
CA THR A 219 -0.50 -9.95 -24.48
C THR A 219 -1.10 -10.57 -25.74
N GLY A 220 -2.18 -11.34 -25.60
CA GLY A 220 -2.78 -12.07 -26.70
C GLY A 220 -2.02 -13.33 -27.12
N GLN A 221 -1.02 -13.75 -26.33
CA GLN A 221 -0.28 -14.97 -26.60
C GLN A 221 -1.12 -16.23 -26.36
N ASP A 222 -0.75 -17.30 -27.03
CA ASP A 222 -1.38 -18.60 -26.80
C ASP A 222 -1.02 -19.11 -25.39
N VAL A 223 -2.01 -19.66 -24.71
CA VAL A 223 -1.86 -20.24 -23.38
C VAL A 223 -2.49 -21.63 -23.33
N THR A 224 -1.95 -22.49 -22.48
CA THR A 224 -2.57 -23.78 -22.18
C THR A 224 -3.91 -23.56 -21.48
N TRP A 225 -4.92 -24.32 -21.88
CA TRP A 225 -6.29 -24.13 -21.42
C TRP A 225 -6.91 -25.41 -20.88
N THR A 226 -7.53 -25.33 -19.72
CA THR A 226 -8.28 -26.41 -19.12
C THR A 226 -9.75 -26.03 -19.07
N ASP A 227 -10.56 -26.71 -19.91
CA ASP A 227 -12.00 -26.46 -19.95
C ASP A 227 -12.65 -26.74 -18.60
N GLY A 228 -13.63 -25.92 -18.23
CA GLY A 228 -14.33 -26.00 -16.96
C GLY A 228 -13.59 -25.36 -15.77
N ARG A 229 -12.30 -25.08 -15.90
CA ARG A 229 -11.48 -24.37 -14.89
C ARG A 229 -11.14 -22.96 -15.33
N ASP A 230 -10.62 -22.82 -16.55
CA ASP A 230 -10.11 -21.56 -17.10
C ASP A 230 -11.23 -20.81 -17.81
N ILE A 231 -11.29 -19.50 -17.58
CA ILE A 231 -12.34 -18.62 -18.09
C ILE A 231 -11.68 -17.31 -18.53
N TRP A 232 -11.92 -16.90 -19.77
CA TRP A 232 -11.48 -15.59 -20.23
C TRP A 232 -12.29 -14.48 -19.57
N TYR A 233 -11.60 -13.52 -18.97
CA TYR A 233 -12.26 -12.38 -18.35
C TYR A 233 -13.11 -11.59 -19.35
N HIS A 234 -12.58 -11.30 -20.54
CA HIS A 234 -13.31 -10.54 -21.55
C HIS A 234 -14.59 -11.24 -22.05
N GLU A 235 -14.63 -12.57 -22.00
CA GLU A 235 -15.83 -13.35 -22.33
C GLU A 235 -16.81 -13.38 -21.13
N ALA A 236 -16.32 -13.67 -19.94
CA ALA A 236 -17.16 -13.74 -18.75
C ALA A 236 -17.77 -12.38 -18.36
N SER A 237 -17.06 -11.29 -18.63
CA SER A 237 -17.51 -9.93 -18.33
C SER A 237 -18.41 -9.34 -19.41
N ALA A 238 -18.39 -9.91 -20.62
CA ALA A 238 -19.25 -9.44 -21.72
C ALA A 238 -20.71 -9.62 -21.30
N GLY A 239 -21.50 -8.58 -21.41
CA GLY A 239 -22.91 -8.59 -21.00
C GLY A 239 -23.17 -8.47 -19.51
N GLN A 240 -22.16 -8.41 -18.66
CA GLN A 240 -22.35 -8.09 -17.23
C GLN A 240 -22.70 -6.61 -17.06
N SER A 241 -23.63 -6.34 -16.14
CA SER A 241 -23.98 -4.97 -15.79
C SER A 241 -22.79 -4.25 -15.15
N THR A 242 -22.67 -2.96 -15.40
CA THR A 242 -21.75 -2.07 -14.66
C THR A 242 -22.31 -1.67 -13.30
N ALA A 243 -23.61 -1.86 -13.07
CA ALA A 243 -24.25 -1.57 -11.80
C ALA A 243 -24.11 -2.79 -10.86
N CYS A 244 -23.39 -2.60 -9.79
CA CYS A 244 -23.25 -3.56 -8.70
C CYS A 244 -23.29 -2.81 -7.38
N PRO A 245 -24.42 -2.87 -6.63
CA PRO A 245 -24.49 -2.19 -5.34
C PRO A 245 -23.38 -2.64 -4.39
N ALA A 246 -22.81 -1.69 -3.65
CA ALA A 246 -21.79 -1.97 -2.67
C ALA A 246 -22.39 -2.71 -1.45
N GLU A 247 -21.77 -3.80 -1.06
CA GLU A 247 -22.16 -4.58 0.11
C GLU A 247 -21.91 -3.77 1.40
N GLU A 248 -22.87 -3.78 2.32
CA GLU A 248 -22.67 -3.18 3.64
C GLU A 248 -21.75 -4.08 4.47
N MET A 249 -20.54 -3.56 4.81
CA MET A 249 -19.54 -4.29 5.56
C MET A 249 -19.35 -3.68 6.95
N ASN A 250 -19.08 -4.51 7.95
CA ASN A 250 -18.63 -4.02 9.24
C ASN A 250 -17.19 -3.49 9.14
N ALA A 251 -16.87 -2.48 9.93
CA ALA A 251 -15.51 -1.92 9.97
C ALA A 251 -14.43 -2.97 10.25
N GLU A 252 -14.75 -4.03 11.01
CA GLU A 252 -13.84 -5.13 11.33
C GLU A 252 -13.96 -6.34 10.38
N ASP A 253 -14.78 -6.25 9.33
CA ASP A 253 -14.78 -7.28 8.30
C ASP A 253 -13.46 -7.26 7.51
N PRO A 254 -12.83 -8.41 7.26
CA PRO A 254 -11.59 -8.49 6.51
C PRO A 254 -11.70 -7.86 5.11
N LEU A 255 -10.71 -7.07 4.74
CA LEU A 255 -10.57 -6.49 3.42
C LEU A 255 -9.64 -7.33 2.55
N PHE A 256 -8.47 -7.66 3.09
CA PHE A 256 -7.49 -8.47 2.37
C PHE A 256 -6.59 -9.28 3.30
N ILE A 257 -5.98 -10.29 2.70
CA ILE A 257 -4.89 -11.09 3.29
C ILE A 257 -3.64 -10.83 2.45
N LEU A 258 -2.55 -10.46 3.10
CA LEU A 258 -1.27 -10.28 2.43
C LEU A 258 -0.21 -11.11 3.13
N TYR A 259 0.40 -12.04 2.39
CA TYR A 259 1.37 -12.97 2.96
C TYR A 259 2.77 -12.34 3.04
N THR A 260 3.40 -12.48 4.19
CA THR A 260 4.79 -12.11 4.43
C THR A 260 5.62 -13.35 4.71
N SER A 261 6.94 -13.26 4.50
CA SER A 261 7.86 -14.34 4.88
C SER A 261 7.86 -14.54 6.40
N GLY A 262 7.75 -15.78 6.83
CA GLY A 262 7.88 -16.17 8.24
C GLY A 262 9.24 -16.73 8.54
N SER A 263 9.73 -16.56 9.77
CA SER A 263 10.98 -17.14 10.26
C SER A 263 10.99 -18.67 10.24
N THR A 264 9.81 -19.30 10.25
CA THR A 264 9.63 -20.76 10.22
C THR A 264 9.44 -21.32 8.80
N GLY A 265 9.57 -20.52 7.79
CA GLY A 265 9.36 -20.92 6.38
C GLY A 265 7.90 -20.94 5.92
N LYS A 266 6.92 -21.02 6.83
CA LYS A 266 5.50 -20.88 6.46
C LYS A 266 5.14 -19.38 6.39
N PRO A 267 4.63 -18.88 5.25
CA PRO A 267 4.18 -17.50 5.15
C PRO A 267 3.11 -17.14 6.17
N LYS A 268 3.13 -15.90 6.63
CA LYS A 268 2.11 -15.34 7.52
C LYS A 268 1.07 -14.57 6.71
N GLY A 269 -0.18 -14.97 6.79
CA GLY A 269 -1.28 -14.27 6.13
C GLY A 269 -1.78 -13.10 6.97
N VAL A 270 -1.18 -11.93 6.78
CA VAL A 270 -1.55 -10.71 7.49
C VAL A 270 -2.96 -10.28 7.08
N VAL A 271 -3.86 -10.11 8.04
CA VAL A 271 -5.24 -9.70 7.81
C VAL A 271 -5.43 -8.24 8.18
N HIS A 272 -5.85 -7.45 7.19
CA HIS A 272 -6.36 -6.09 7.41
C HIS A 272 -7.86 -6.04 7.24
N THR A 273 -8.52 -5.23 8.07
CA THR A 273 -9.96 -5.01 8.04
C THR A 273 -10.31 -3.69 7.34
N SER A 274 -11.59 -3.35 7.27
CA SER A 274 -12.07 -2.32 6.35
C SER A 274 -11.96 -0.89 6.88
N GLY A 275 -12.54 -0.62 8.04
CA GLY A 275 -12.72 0.77 8.51
C GLY A 275 -11.44 1.44 8.99
N GLY A 276 -10.76 0.82 9.94
CA GLY A 276 -9.53 1.38 10.52
C GLY A 276 -8.39 1.45 9.51
N TYR A 277 -8.22 0.41 8.71
CA TYR A 277 -7.21 0.39 7.65
C TYR A 277 -7.41 1.55 6.66
N LEU A 278 -8.63 1.72 6.13
CA LEU A 278 -8.87 2.75 5.11
C LEU A 278 -8.75 4.17 5.70
N THR A 279 -9.23 4.39 6.92
CA THR A 279 -9.03 5.66 7.63
C THR A 279 -7.55 6.00 7.72
N TYR A 280 -6.73 5.04 8.12
CA TYR A 280 -5.29 5.23 8.32
C TYR A 280 -4.55 5.40 6.98
N ALA A 281 -4.85 4.59 5.99
CA ALA A 281 -4.24 4.68 4.66
C ALA A 281 -4.56 6.04 3.99
N ALA A 282 -5.80 6.49 4.06
CA ALA A 282 -6.22 7.77 3.52
C ALA A 282 -5.53 8.94 4.22
N MET A 283 -5.47 8.90 5.55
CA MET A 283 -4.86 9.96 6.35
C MET A 283 -3.35 10.06 6.12
N THR A 284 -2.64 8.93 6.13
CA THR A 284 -1.20 8.91 5.89
C THR A 284 -0.85 9.33 4.47
N HIS A 285 -1.61 8.90 3.48
CA HIS A 285 -1.44 9.35 2.10
C HIS A 285 -1.57 10.88 2.00
N GLN A 286 -2.62 11.45 2.56
CA GLN A 286 -2.85 12.89 2.50
C GLN A 286 -1.74 13.69 3.17
N TYR A 287 -1.33 13.31 4.38
CA TYR A 287 -0.44 14.13 5.20
C TYR A 287 1.04 13.85 4.95
N THR A 288 1.43 12.59 4.77
CA THR A 288 2.84 12.26 4.48
C THR A 288 3.28 12.81 3.13
N PHE A 289 2.44 12.67 2.11
CA PHE A 289 2.76 13.13 0.76
C PHE A 289 2.28 14.56 0.49
N ASP A 290 1.64 15.18 1.47
CA ASP A 290 1.03 16.50 1.31
C ASP A 290 0.23 16.59 0.01
N TYR A 291 -0.63 15.59 -0.21
CA TYR A 291 -1.44 15.47 -1.41
C TYR A 291 -2.52 16.56 -1.43
N HIS A 292 -2.60 17.30 -2.52
CA HIS A 292 -3.64 18.29 -2.80
C HIS A 292 -4.42 17.91 -4.05
N ASP A 293 -5.69 18.29 -4.10
CA ASP A 293 -6.54 18.05 -5.26
C ASP A 293 -5.88 18.55 -6.55
N GLY A 294 -5.90 17.71 -7.58
CA GLY A 294 -5.27 17.98 -8.87
C GLY A 294 -3.84 17.49 -8.99
N ASP A 295 -3.19 17.08 -7.92
CA ASP A 295 -1.86 16.47 -7.99
C ASP A 295 -1.92 15.09 -8.65
N VAL A 296 -0.83 14.73 -9.33
CA VAL A 296 -0.59 13.38 -9.84
C VAL A 296 0.38 12.68 -8.90
N PHE A 297 -0.09 11.62 -8.25
CA PHE A 297 0.66 10.83 -7.30
C PHE A 297 1.16 9.54 -7.96
N TRP A 298 2.45 9.25 -7.82
CA TRP A 298 3.05 8.01 -8.33
C TRP A 298 3.86 7.29 -7.28
N CYS A 299 3.41 6.08 -6.93
CA CYS A 299 4.16 5.09 -6.16
C CYS A 299 4.61 3.99 -7.11
N THR A 300 5.91 3.71 -7.16
CA THR A 300 6.50 2.73 -8.09
C THR A 300 6.41 1.28 -7.60
N ALA A 301 5.81 1.04 -6.44
CA ALA A 301 5.63 -0.29 -5.89
C ALA A 301 4.69 -1.16 -6.74
N ASP A 302 4.61 -2.42 -6.38
CA ASP A 302 3.68 -3.39 -6.97
C ASP A 302 2.52 -3.64 -6.00
N VAL A 303 1.31 -3.90 -6.53
CA VAL A 303 0.15 -4.24 -5.70
C VAL A 303 0.31 -5.57 -4.96
N GLY A 304 1.30 -6.39 -5.33
CA GLY A 304 1.70 -7.58 -4.59
C GLY A 304 2.33 -7.29 -3.23
N TRP A 305 2.62 -6.03 -2.92
CA TRP A 305 3.17 -5.57 -1.65
C TRP A 305 2.18 -4.62 -0.97
N VAL A 306 2.30 -4.47 0.36
CA VAL A 306 1.42 -3.57 1.11
C VAL A 306 1.54 -2.11 0.65
N THR A 307 2.71 -1.70 0.18
CA THR A 307 2.91 -0.35 -0.35
C THR A 307 1.98 -0.08 -1.53
N GLY A 308 1.79 -1.05 -2.42
CA GLY A 308 0.85 -0.94 -3.52
C GLY A 308 -0.61 -0.91 -3.07
N HIS A 309 -0.96 -1.68 -2.05
CA HIS A 309 -2.32 -1.64 -1.46
C HIS A 309 -2.62 -0.25 -0.90
N SER A 310 -1.79 0.22 0.01
CA SER A 310 -2.06 1.45 0.76
C SER A 310 -1.84 2.71 -0.06
N TYR A 311 -0.82 2.74 -0.94
CA TYR A 311 -0.38 3.98 -1.59
C TYR A 311 -0.38 3.94 -3.13
N ILE A 312 -0.93 2.91 -3.74
CA ILE A 312 -1.36 2.97 -5.15
C ILE A 312 -2.88 2.97 -5.22
N ILE A 313 -3.54 2.08 -4.47
CA ILE A 313 -4.99 1.83 -4.60
C ILE A 313 -5.77 2.56 -3.50
N TYR A 314 -5.72 2.06 -2.25
CA TYR A 314 -6.71 2.44 -1.23
C TYR A 314 -6.56 3.86 -0.70
N GLY A 315 -5.36 4.25 -0.30
CA GLY A 315 -5.12 5.60 0.23
C GLY A 315 -5.41 6.70 -0.79
N PRO A 316 -4.78 6.65 -1.97
CA PRO A 316 -5.01 7.65 -3.01
C PRO A 316 -6.48 7.73 -3.46
N LEU A 317 -7.12 6.60 -3.76
CA LEU A 317 -8.50 6.59 -4.26
C LEU A 317 -9.50 7.03 -3.20
N ALA A 318 -9.29 6.67 -1.92
CA ALA A 318 -10.13 7.20 -0.84
C ALA A 318 -10.08 8.73 -0.77
N ASN A 319 -8.95 9.33 -1.11
CA ASN A 319 -8.78 10.79 -1.15
C ASN A 319 -9.23 11.45 -2.45
N GLY A 320 -9.78 10.70 -3.40
CA GLY A 320 -10.17 11.24 -4.70
C GLY A 320 -8.98 11.67 -5.57
N ALA A 321 -7.84 11.02 -5.38
CA ALA A 321 -6.59 11.35 -6.05
C ALA A 321 -6.53 10.80 -7.49
N THR A 322 -5.57 11.30 -8.26
CA THR A 322 -5.07 10.67 -9.47
C THR A 322 -3.83 9.87 -9.11
N THR A 323 -3.91 8.54 -9.22
CA THR A 323 -2.81 7.61 -8.91
C THR A 323 -2.29 6.98 -10.19
N LEU A 324 -0.95 6.92 -10.32
CA LEU A 324 -0.31 6.33 -11.48
C LEU A 324 0.06 4.88 -11.22
N MET A 325 -0.33 3.99 -12.13
CA MET A 325 0.07 2.58 -12.15
C MET A 325 1.06 2.36 -13.28
N PHE A 326 2.24 1.86 -12.96
CA PHE A 326 3.32 1.62 -13.90
C PHE A 326 3.60 0.12 -14.05
N GLU A 327 3.45 -0.38 -15.27
CA GLU A 327 3.66 -1.80 -15.59
C GLU A 327 5.15 -2.15 -15.74
N GLY A 328 6.00 -1.18 -16.04
CA GLY A 328 7.39 -1.37 -16.43
C GLY A 328 8.39 -1.48 -15.28
N VAL A 329 9.64 -1.29 -15.66
CA VAL A 329 10.80 -1.29 -14.74
C VAL A 329 11.61 0.00 -14.92
N PRO A 330 12.46 0.38 -13.93
CA PRO A 330 13.15 1.67 -13.99
C PRO A 330 14.19 1.79 -15.10
N THR A 331 14.65 0.67 -15.69
CA THR A 331 15.77 0.62 -16.64
C THR A 331 15.39 0.24 -18.07
N TYR A 332 14.10 0.14 -18.39
CA TYR A 332 13.65 -0.15 -19.75
C TYR A 332 12.76 0.98 -20.28
N PRO A 333 13.04 1.50 -21.50
CA PRO A 333 14.09 1.11 -22.46
C PRO A 333 15.50 1.53 -22.04
N ASP A 334 15.64 2.48 -21.11
CA ASP A 334 16.91 2.88 -20.51
C ASP A 334 16.70 3.39 -19.07
N ALA A 335 17.77 3.79 -18.39
CA ALA A 335 17.74 4.24 -17.00
C ALA A 335 17.03 5.60 -16.78
N GLY A 336 16.53 6.22 -17.84
CA GLY A 336 15.70 7.43 -17.77
C GLY A 336 14.21 7.16 -17.67
N ARG A 337 13.78 5.90 -17.65
CA ARG A 337 12.36 5.54 -17.75
C ARG A 337 11.47 6.22 -16.71
N PHE A 338 11.88 6.21 -15.43
CA PHE A 338 11.10 6.88 -14.37
C PHE A 338 10.95 8.38 -14.63
N TRP A 339 12.03 9.01 -15.08
CA TRP A 339 12.04 10.46 -15.29
C TRP A 339 11.25 10.86 -16.52
N ALA A 340 11.28 10.03 -17.57
CA ALA A 340 10.42 10.18 -18.73
C ALA A 340 8.93 10.13 -18.36
N VAL A 341 8.55 9.21 -17.48
CA VAL A 341 7.18 9.09 -16.97
C VAL A 341 6.79 10.31 -16.11
N CYS A 342 7.69 10.77 -15.25
CA CYS A 342 7.47 11.98 -14.45
C CYS A 342 7.22 13.22 -15.33
N GLU A 343 8.02 13.40 -16.38
CA GLU A 343 7.86 14.51 -17.34
C GLU A 343 6.56 14.39 -18.13
N LYS A 344 6.28 13.19 -18.67
CA LYS A 344 5.11 12.92 -19.49
C LYS A 344 3.80 13.22 -18.77
N HIS A 345 3.70 12.76 -17.53
CA HIS A 345 2.47 12.82 -16.75
C HIS A 345 2.45 13.96 -15.72
N LYS A 346 3.49 14.78 -15.67
CA LYS A 346 3.61 15.90 -14.71
C LYS A 346 3.40 15.45 -13.27
N VAL A 347 4.11 14.39 -12.87
CA VAL A 347 4.02 13.81 -11.54
C VAL A 347 4.42 14.85 -10.48
N ASN A 348 3.65 14.93 -9.41
CA ASN A 348 3.86 15.87 -8.30
C ASN A 348 4.49 15.18 -7.08
N GLN A 349 4.05 13.98 -6.72
CA GLN A 349 4.66 13.18 -5.66
C GLN A 349 5.21 11.88 -6.27
N PHE A 350 6.45 11.58 -5.97
CA PHE A 350 7.15 10.39 -6.46
C PHE A 350 7.68 9.58 -5.29
N TYR A 351 7.24 8.32 -5.18
CA TYR A 351 7.49 7.43 -4.06
C TYR A 351 8.09 6.11 -4.53
N THR A 352 9.34 5.83 -4.15
CA THR A 352 10.06 4.65 -4.63
C THR A 352 10.97 4.04 -3.55
N ALA A 353 11.63 2.93 -3.88
CA ALA A 353 12.50 2.22 -2.96
C ALA A 353 13.96 2.65 -3.09
N PRO A 354 14.75 2.63 -2.01
CA PRO A 354 16.20 2.92 -2.03
C PRO A 354 16.99 2.07 -3.02
N THR A 355 16.59 0.81 -3.20
CA THR A 355 17.24 -0.07 -4.19
C THR A 355 17.13 0.51 -5.61
N ALA A 356 15.97 1.02 -6.01
CA ALA A 356 15.80 1.69 -7.29
C ALA A 356 16.61 2.99 -7.37
N ILE A 357 16.63 3.78 -6.29
CA ILE A 357 17.40 5.02 -6.23
C ILE A 357 18.90 4.74 -6.42
N ARG A 358 19.45 3.77 -5.70
CA ARG A 358 20.86 3.38 -5.84
C ARG A 358 21.21 2.87 -7.23
N LEU A 359 20.31 2.06 -7.81
CA LEU A 359 20.47 1.57 -9.18
C LEU A 359 20.58 2.72 -10.17
N LEU A 360 19.66 3.68 -10.08
CA LEU A 360 19.60 4.81 -11.01
C LEU A 360 20.73 5.82 -10.77
N MET A 361 21.15 6.01 -9.51
CA MET A 361 22.35 6.80 -9.18
C MET A 361 23.58 6.26 -9.87
N GLY A 362 23.74 4.94 -9.90
CA GLY A 362 24.87 4.25 -10.55
C GLY A 362 24.87 4.32 -12.08
N GLN A 363 23.75 4.68 -12.71
CA GLN A 363 23.64 4.75 -14.17
C GLN A 363 24.12 6.08 -14.76
N GLY A 364 24.24 7.12 -13.94
CA GLY A 364 24.67 8.45 -14.37
C GLY A 364 23.57 9.50 -14.33
N ASN A 365 23.97 10.73 -14.02
CA ASN A 365 23.02 11.85 -13.84
C ASN A 365 22.34 12.29 -15.15
N GLU A 366 22.94 12.02 -16.29
CA GLU A 366 22.44 12.43 -17.61
C GLU A 366 21.06 11.83 -17.91
N PHE A 367 20.75 10.65 -17.39
CA PHE A 367 19.43 10.03 -17.53
C PHE A 367 18.34 10.79 -16.78
N VAL A 368 18.71 11.54 -15.74
CA VAL A 368 17.78 12.38 -14.97
C VAL A 368 17.69 13.76 -15.59
N THR A 369 18.85 14.38 -15.84
CA THR A 369 18.94 15.83 -16.14
C THR A 369 18.40 16.20 -17.51
N LYS A 370 18.26 15.24 -18.43
CA LYS A 370 17.63 15.48 -19.74
C LYS A 370 16.11 15.67 -19.71
N TYR A 371 15.47 15.36 -18.58
CA TYR A 371 14.02 15.48 -18.41
C TYR A 371 13.63 16.69 -17.58
N ASP A 372 12.46 17.24 -17.86
CA ASP A 372 11.85 18.29 -17.05
C ASP A 372 11.09 17.68 -15.87
N LEU A 373 11.68 17.78 -14.68
CA LEU A 373 11.10 17.30 -13.43
C LEU A 373 10.52 18.43 -12.57
N SER A 374 10.28 19.60 -13.14
CA SER A 374 9.81 20.78 -12.41
C SER A 374 8.41 20.61 -11.81
N SER A 375 7.63 19.62 -12.25
CA SER A 375 6.34 19.28 -11.64
C SER A 375 6.48 18.62 -10.27
N LEU A 376 7.61 17.99 -9.97
CA LEU A 376 7.82 17.31 -8.69
C LEU A 376 7.80 18.31 -7.54
N LYS A 377 6.97 18.00 -6.53
CA LYS A 377 6.82 18.77 -5.29
C LYS A 377 7.41 18.04 -4.10
N LEU A 378 7.41 16.69 -4.15
CA LEU A 378 7.79 15.83 -3.05
C LEU A 378 8.35 14.51 -3.57
N LEU A 379 9.37 14.02 -2.88
CA LEU A 379 9.97 12.70 -3.11
C LEU A 379 9.75 11.83 -1.88
N GLY A 380 9.65 10.53 -2.07
CA GLY A 380 9.50 9.59 -0.96
C GLY A 380 10.36 8.34 -1.14
N SER A 381 10.65 7.70 -0.02
CA SER A 381 11.43 6.45 0.05
C SER A 381 10.75 5.44 0.97
N VAL A 382 10.77 4.18 0.57
CA VAL A 382 10.06 3.09 1.26
C VAL A 382 10.75 1.75 1.10
N GLY A 383 10.56 0.89 2.10
CA GLY A 383 10.85 -0.54 2.03
C GLY A 383 12.15 -0.97 2.69
N GLU A 384 13.10 -0.08 2.80
CA GLU A 384 14.40 -0.29 3.46
C GLU A 384 15.00 1.05 3.89
N PRO A 385 15.96 1.07 4.82
CA PRO A 385 16.66 2.30 5.15
C PRO A 385 17.42 2.85 3.94
N ILE A 386 17.32 4.15 3.72
CA ILE A 386 18.10 4.84 2.68
C ILE A 386 19.41 5.40 3.29
N ASN A 387 20.53 5.09 2.66
CA ASN A 387 21.79 5.66 3.11
C ASN A 387 21.93 7.14 2.72
N PRO A 388 22.70 7.96 3.48
CA PRO A 388 22.83 9.39 3.21
C PRO A 388 23.32 9.73 1.80
N GLU A 389 24.20 8.95 1.21
CA GLU A 389 24.69 9.18 -0.15
C GLU A 389 23.56 9.10 -1.19
N ALA A 390 22.75 8.08 -1.15
CA ALA A 390 21.58 7.93 -2.03
C ALA A 390 20.53 9.01 -1.75
N TRP A 391 20.31 9.33 -0.47
CA TRP A 391 19.40 10.41 -0.08
C TRP A 391 19.84 11.76 -0.66
N ASN A 392 21.12 12.08 -0.55
CA ASN A 392 21.69 13.33 -1.08
C ASN A 392 21.59 13.38 -2.61
N TRP A 393 21.90 12.29 -3.30
CA TRP A 393 21.70 12.21 -4.75
C TRP A 393 20.26 12.44 -5.15
N TYR A 394 19.33 11.82 -4.45
CA TYR A 394 17.88 11.96 -4.66
C TYR A 394 17.44 13.42 -4.49
N ASN A 395 17.89 14.05 -3.41
CA ASN A 395 17.64 15.47 -3.14
C ASN A 395 18.25 16.39 -4.20
N ASP A 396 19.54 16.21 -4.50
CA ASP A 396 20.30 17.17 -5.32
C ASP A 396 20.03 17.00 -6.82
N VAL A 397 19.98 15.76 -7.30
CA VAL A 397 19.87 15.47 -8.73
C VAL A 397 18.41 15.37 -9.18
N VAL A 398 17.60 14.63 -8.48
CA VAL A 398 16.18 14.44 -8.83
C VAL A 398 15.34 15.63 -8.37
N GLY A 399 15.44 15.98 -7.11
CA GLY A 399 14.66 17.07 -6.50
C GLY A 399 15.22 18.45 -6.71
N LYS A 400 16.48 18.56 -7.14
CA LYS A 400 17.22 19.84 -7.31
C LYS A 400 17.17 20.73 -6.06
N GLY A 401 17.12 20.11 -4.87
CA GLY A 401 17.00 20.81 -3.60
C GLY A 401 15.63 21.46 -3.35
N ASN A 402 14.63 21.19 -4.16
CA ASN A 402 13.31 21.82 -4.08
C ASN A 402 12.19 20.89 -3.54
N CYS A 403 12.47 19.59 -3.41
CA CYS A 403 11.48 18.59 -3.02
C CYS A 403 11.85 17.99 -1.65
N PRO A 404 11.04 18.16 -0.61
CA PRO A 404 11.23 17.39 0.62
C PRO A 404 11.22 15.90 0.33
N ILE A 405 12.07 15.14 1.04
CA ILE A 405 12.08 13.68 0.97
C ILE A 405 11.40 13.12 2.22
N VAL A 406 10.34 12.36 2.02
CA VAL A 406 9.71 11.62 3.11
C VAL A 406 10.27 10.20 3.11
N ASP A 407 11.11 9.93 4.09
CA ASP A 407 11.70 8.62 4.36
C ASP A 407 10.80 7.89 5.34
N THR A 408 9.99 6.96 4.83
CA THR A 408 8.91 6.35 5.59
C THR A 408 9.34 4.99 6.14
N TRP A 409 9.06 4.76 7.42
CA TRP A 409 9.19 3.44 8.01
C TRP A 409 7.81 2.89 8.39
N TRP A 410 7.55 1.69 7.95
CA TRP A 410 6.34 0.93 8.22
C TRP A 410 6.45 -0.50 7.69
N GLN A 411 5.45 -1.32 7.91
CA GLN A 411 5.46 -2.75 7.58
C GLN A 411 4.12 -3.16 6.97
N THR A 412 4.07 -4.36 6.39
CA THR A 412 2.80 -4.98 5.98
C THR A 412 1.81 -5.01 7.14
N GLU A 413 2.30 -5.33 8.33
CA GLU A 413 1.54 -5.44 9.57
C GLU A 413 0.93 -4.11 10.03
N THR A 414 1.51 -3.00 9.62
CA THR A 414 1.08 -1.68 10.11
C THR A 414 0.04 -0.99 9.25
N GLY A 415 -0.15 -1.45 8.02
CA GLY A 415 -1.15 -0.91 7.08
C GLY A 415 -0.83 0.46 6.50
N GLY A 416 0.01 1.24 7.15
CA GLY A 416 0.44 2.56 6.72
C GLY A 416 1.65 3.03 7.52
N HIS A 417 2.12 4.24 7.22
CA HIS A 417 3.32 4.82 7.81
C HIS A 417 3.22 4.91 9.34
N LEU A 418 4.25 4.48 10.06
CA LEU A 418 4.35 4.66 11.51
C LEU A 418 5.32 5.77 11.88
N ILE A 419 6.48 5.84 11.22
CA ILE A 419 7.50 6.87 11.46
C ILE A 419 7.87 7.48 10.12
N THR A 420 7.71 8.79 10.00
CA THR A 420 7.87 9.50 8.74
C THR A 420 7.99 10.99 8.99
N PRO A 421 8.80 11.74 8.23
CA PRO A 421 8.70 13.19 8.22
C PRO A 421 7.37 13.64 7.61
N LEU A 422 6.87 14.80 8.03
CA LEU A 422 5.79 15.52 7.37
C LEU A 422 6.38 16.78 6.73
N PRO A 423 6.15 17.03 5.44
CA PRO A 423 6.95 17.98 4.67
C PRO A 423 6.82 19.44 5.11
N GLY A 424 5.74 19.82 5.78
CA GLY A 424 5.56 21.16 6.33
C GLY A 424 5.97 21.31 7.80
N ALA A 425 6.33 20.21 8.47
CA ALA A 425 6.54 20.18 9.93
C ALA A 425 7.93 19.73 10.35
N THR A 426 8.57 18.83 9.59
CA THR A 426 9.77 18.12 10.03
C THR A 426 11.00 18.57 9.28
N LYS A 427 12.04 19.02 10.01
CA LYS A 427 13.37 19.25 9.44
C LYS A 427 14.00 17.90 9.12
N LEU A 428 14.53 17.76 7.91
CA LEU A 428 15.02 16.48 7.41
C LEU A 428 16.45 16.20 7.85
N LYS A 429 16.73 14.91 8.12
CA LYS A 429 18.09 14.39 8.27
C LYS A 429 18.27 13.22 7.32
N PRO A 430 19.29 13.24 6.43
CA PRO A 430 19.49 12.15 5.46
C PRO A 430 19.59 10.78 6.12
N GLY A 431 18.67 9.89 5.79
CA GLY A 431 18.63 8.52 6.32
C GLY A 431 17.77 8.31 7.57
N SER A 432 17.18 9.37 8.12
CA SER A 432 16.27 9.24 9.28
C SER A 432 14.81 9.20 8.86
N ALA A 433 14.05 8.25 9.43
CA ALA A 433 12.60 8.23 9.33
C ALA A 433 11.94 9.31 10.21
N THR A 434 12.66 9.93 11.10
CA THR A 434 12.34 11.11 11.91
C THR A 434 11.32 10.88 13.03
N ASN A 435 10.07 11.29 12.85
CA ASN A 435 9.09 11.39 13.94
C ASN A 435 7.93 10.39 13.78
N PRO A 436 7.29 9.97 14.88
CA PRO A 436 6.11 9.14 14.79
C PRO A 436 4.93 9.89 14.17
N PHE A 437 4.13 9.15 13.39
CA PHE A 437 2.86 9.63 12.88
C PHE A 437 1.81 9.70 14.00
N PHE A 438 0.71 10.38 13.78
CA PHE A 438 -0.34 10.57 14.78
C PHE A 438 -0.86 9.24 15.35
N GLY A 439 -0.99 9.19 16.66
CA GLY A 439 -1.45 8.01 17.39
C GLY A 439 -0.40 6.92 17.61
N VAL A 440 0.77 7.04 17.01
CA VAL A 440 1.82 6.04 17.10
C VAL A 440 2.77 6.36 18.24
N GLN A 441 2.98 5.38 19.14
CA GLN A 441 3.87 5.51 20.31
C GLN A 441 5.04 4.53 20.20
N PRO A 442 6.10 4.88 19.45
CA PRO A 442 7.30 4.04 19.40
C PRO A 442 8.05 4.12 20.73
N VAL A 443 8.60 2.98 21.12
CA VAL A 443 9.49 2.86 22.30
C VAL A 443 10.70 2.03 21.92
N LEU A 444 11.82 2.34 22.55
CA LEU A 444 13.02 1.50 22.47
C LEU A 444 13.11 0.64 23.73
N LEU A 445 13.24 -0.66 23.53
CA LEU A 445 13.41 -1.60 24.62
C LEU A 445 14.82 -2.17 24.62
N ASP A 446 15.37 -2.35 25.81
CA ASP A 446 16.61 -3.09 25.98
C ASP A 446 16.40 -4.56 25.59
N ALA A 447 17.22 -5.06 24.66
CA ALA A 447 17.03 -6.41 24.10
C ALA A 447 17.23 -7.52 25.14
N THR A 448 17.98 -7.26 26.21
CA THR A 448 18.27 -8.25 27.26
C THR A 448 17.22 -8.23 28.37
N THR A 449 16.82 -7.04 28.82
CA THR A 449 15.92 -6.88 29.97
C THR A 449 14.46 -6.69 29.57
N GLY A 450 14.19 -6.25 28.31
CA GLY A 450 12.84 -5.91 27.84
C GLY A 450 12.29 -4.62 28.45
N GLN A 451 13.11 -3.84 29.14
CA GLN A 451 12.69 -2.59 29.77
C GLN A 451 12.79 -1.41 28.81
N GLU A 452 11.89 -0.43 28.96
CA GLU A 452 11.93 0.81 28.19
C GLU A 452 13.20 1.60 28.48
N ILE A 453 13.83 2.12 27.41
CA ILE A 453 14.97 3.02 27.48
C ILE A 453 14.42 4.44 27.38
N HIS A 454 14.61 5.24 28.44
CA HIS A 454 14.02 6.58 28.54
C HIS A 454 14.95 7.71 28.12
N GLU A 455 16.26 7.45 27.97
CA GLU A 455 17.21 8.42 27.46
C GLU A 455 16.82 8.86 26.03
N THR A 456 16.92 10.15 25.73
CA THR A 456 16.57 10.67 24.42
C THR A 456 17.42 10.03 23.32
N ALA A 457 18.73 10.05 23.48
CA ALA A 457 19.67 9.37 22.60
C ALA A 457 19.86 7.93 23.09
N ALA A 458 19.43 6.95 22.31
CA ALA A 458 19.43 5.54 22.71
C ALA A 458 19.40 4.62 21.50
N GLU A 459 19.78 3.35 21.71
CA GLU A 459 19.62 2.26 20.77
C GLU A 459 18.88 1.11 21.46
N GLY A 460 18.02 0.43 20.72
CA GLY A 460 17.27 -0.68 21.26
C GLY A 460 16.42 -1.38 20.23
N VAL A 461 15.57 -2.26 20.71
CA VAL A 461 14.55 -2.92 19.92
C VAL A 461 13.36 -1.97 19.78
N LEU A 462 12.89 -1.79 18.54
CA LEU A 462 11.73 -0.94 18.28
C LEU A 462 10.44 -1.70 18.54
N CYS A 463 9.65 -1.18 19.47
CA CYS A 463 8.30 -1.66 19.74
C CYS A 463 7.31 -0.51 19.70
N ILE A 464 6.04 -0.84 19.55
CA ILE A 464 4.95 0.13 19.58
C ILE A 464 4.10 -0.13 20.80
N LYS A 465 3.83 0.93 21.57
CA LYS A 465 3.23 0.83 22.89
C LYS A 465 1.71 0.68 22.87
N ASP A 466 1.04 1.23 21.85
CA ASP A 466 -0.40 1.21 21.72
C ASP A 466 -0.83 1.03 20.27
N SER A 467 -2.06 0.59 20.06
CA SER A 467 -2.64 0.32 18.75
C SER A 467 -2.91 1.62 17.95
N TRP A 468 -2.97 1.46 16.65
CA TRP A 468 -3.40 2.49 15.67
C TRP A 468 -4.39 1.85 14.70
N PRO A 469 -5.26 2.62 14.04
CA PRO A 469 -6.35 2.05 13.23
C PRO A 469 -5.90 1.15 12.07
N GLY A 470 -4.73 1.41 11.49
CA GLY A 470 -4.16 0.64 10.37
C GLY A 470 -3.48 -0.67 10.77
N GLN A 471 -3.40 -0.98 12.07
CA GLN A 471 -2.73 -2.20 12.54
C GLN A 471 -3.44 -3.46 12.05
N MET A 472 -2.67 -4.46 11.67
CA MET A 472 -3.22 -5.79 11.37
C MET A 472 -4.06 -6.32 12.52
N ARG A 473 -5.09 -7.10 12.20
CA ARG A 473 -5.98 -7.66 13.21
C ARG A 473 -5.55 -9.05 13.70
N THR A 474 -5.04 -9.87 12.79
CA THR A 474 -4.64 -11.25 13.08
C THR A 474 -3.84 -11.83 11.90
N LEU A 475 -3.40 -13.07 12.02
CA LEU A 475 -2.96 -13.91 10.92
C LEU A 475 -4.10 -14.82 10.48
N TRP A 476 -4.30 -14.96 9.18
CA TRP A 476 -5.36 -15.77 8.62
C TRP A 476 -5.27 -17.22 9.09
N GLY A 477 -6.34 -17.69 9.74
CA GLY A 477 -6.44 -19.07 10.24
C GLY A 477 -5.50 -19.42 11.39
N ASP A 478 -4.74 -18.46 11.95
CA ASP A 478 -3.71 -18.74 12.96
C ASP A 478 -3.58 -17.60 13.99
N PRO A 479 -4.62 -17.34 14.79
CA PRO A 479 -4.59 -16.27 15.78
C PRO A 479 -3.54 -16.48 16.88
N ASP A 480 -3.22 -17.72 17.21
CA ASP A 480 -2.19 -18.01 18.22
C ASP A 480 -0.79 -17.61 17.73
N ARG A 481 -0.49 -17.88 16.46
CA ARG A 481 0.77 -17.45 15.84
C ARG A 481 0.88 -15.93 15.77
N PHE A 482 -0.23 -15.23 15.56
CA PHE A 482 -0.26 -13.77 15.64
C PHE A 482 0.22 -13.25 16.97
N VAL A 483 -0.32 -13.75 18.07
CA VAL A 483 0.10 -13.37 19.42
C VAL A 483 1.56 -13.75 19.67
N GLN A 484 1.94 -14.97 19.29
CA GLN A 484 3.30 -15.45 19.47
C GLN A 484 4.33 -14.63 18.69
N ALA A 485 4.06 -14.30 17.44
CA ALA A 485 5.02 -13.61 16.58
C ALA A 485 5.24 -12.15 16.99
N TYR A 486 4.20 -11.47 17.46
CA TYR A 486 4.23 -10.01 17.63
C TYR A 486 4.14 -9.53 19.07
N PHE A 487 3.75 -10.38 20.03
CA PHE A 487 3.48 -9.98 21.43
C PHE A 487 4.15 -10.85 22.47
N SER A 488 4.83 -11.94 22.10
CA SER A 488 5.40 -12.86 23.09
C SER A 488 6.78 -12.45 23.60
N ASP A 489 7.62 -11.89 22.74
CA ASP A 489 9.00 -11.54 23.10
C ASP A 489 9.05 -10.33 24.05
N TYR A 490 8.16 -9.36 23.84
CA TYR A 490 8.04 -8.15 24.65
C TYR A 490 6.57 -7.96 25.05
N LYS A 491 6.16 -8.55 26.14
CA LYS A 491 4.76 -8.57 26.60
C LYS A 491 4.23 -7.16 26.85
N GLY A 492 3.05 -6.87 26.31
CA GLY A 492 2.42 -5.55 26.42
C GLY A 492 2.80 -4.58 25.31
N TYR A 493 3.65 -5.00 24.36
CA TYR A 493 4.10 -4.18 23.23
C TYR A 493 3.92 -4.94 21.92
N TYR A 494 3.66 -4.19 20.85
CA TYR A 494 3.80 -4.73 19.50
C TYR A 494 5.28 -4.74 19.11
N PHE A 495 5.83 -5.92 18.88
CA PHE A 495 7.23 -6.11 18.48
C PHE A 495 7.37 -5.98 16.97
N THR A 496 8.18 -5.02 16.51
CA THR A 496 8.35 -4.74 15.07
C THR A 496 9.33 -5.67 14.37
N GLY A 497 10.21 -6.31 15.10
CA GLY A 497 11.31 -7.08 14.53
C GLY A 497 12.50 -6.25 14.08
N ASP A 498 12.44 -4.93 14.20
CA ASP A 498 13.50 -4.01 13.79
C ASP A 498 14.27 -3.44 14.98
N GLY A 499 15.58 -3.24 14.80
CA GLY A 499 16.40 -2.43 15.65
C GLY A 499 16.24 -0.95 15.30
N CYS A 500 16.51 -0.08 16.27
CA CYS A 500 16.35 1.35 16.06
C CYS A 500 17.28 2.15 16.96
N ARG A 501 17.79 3.26 16.43
CA ARG A 501 18.50 4.28 17.18
C ARG A 501 17.64 5.55 17.21
N ARG A 502 17.59 6.22 18.36
CA ARG A 502 17.01 7.55 18.50
C ARG A 502 18.14 8.52 18.83
N ASP A 503 18.21 9.64 18.11
CA ASP A 503 19.27 10.64 18.31
C ASP A 503 18.92 11.72 19.37
N GLU A 504 19.81 12.67 19.59
CA GLU A 504 19.64 13.72 20.59
C GLU A 504 18.44 14.64 20.32
N ASP A 505 18.02 14.72 19.06
CA ASP A 505 16.84 15.51 18.66
C ASP A 505 15.54 14.69 18.74
N GLY A 506 15.64 13.43 19.14
CA GLY A 506 14.49 12.51 19.23
C GLY A 506 14.11 11.85 17.90
N TYR A 507 14.94 11.96 16.88
CA TYR A 507 14.67 11.34 15.57
C TYR A 507 15.03 9.87 15.55
N TYR A 508 14.18 9.08 14.90
CA TYR A 508 14.32 7.63 14.78
C TYR A 508 15.10 7.24 13.51
N TRP A 509 16.03 6.31 13.70
CA TRP A 509 16.88 5.72 12.66
C TRP A 509 16.73 4.20 12.72
N ILE A 510 16.17 3.61 11.69
CA ILE A 510 15.99 2.15 11.62
C ILE A 510 17.32 1.51 11.27
N THR A 511 17.72 0.49 12.02
CA THR A 511 19.03 -0.16 11.91
C THR A 511 18.94 -1.63 11.47
#